data_fdc87bf6372bba86c00bd97a2685b096
#
_entry.id   fdc87bf6372bba86c00bd97a2685b096
#
_cell.length_a   1.000
_cell.length_b   1.000
_cell.length_c   1.000
_cell.angle_alpha   90.00
_cell.angle_beta   90.00
_cell.angle_gamma   90.00
#
_symmetry.space_group_name_H-M   'P 1'
#
loop_
_entity.id
_entity.type
_entity.pdbx_description
1 polymer ?
#
loop_
_entity_poly.entity_id
_entity_poly.type
_entity_poly.pdbx_seq_one_letter_code
_entity_poly.pdbx_strand_id
1 'polypeptide(L)'
;MTTYVGEKQKSELSPNSLSPKQEEFEEFGTTYKKQKTNTKSTDHNALKTGYCYDVKMRYHSKIYQSYYEYIDPHPEDPRRISKIYNKIKENDLLKDMTKIDIRPATNEEISKIHTNELLTTIMSLEDKNPKQLKELTNKSDSIYFNLESFKSAKLAAGGAIEACKAVIENKCLNSFAIIRPPGHHAEPDKPSGFCLFSNAAIAARHILDNYPNKVKKILILDWDIHHGNGTHLAFEDDPNVLYISLHRFELSKFYPGTKLGDIDQVGKNEGEGFSCNITWPVSCLLYTSDAADELDG
;
A
#
# COMPACT_ATOMS: atom_id res chain seq x y z
N MET A 1 -29.73 -48.82 7.20
CA MET A 1 -31.12 -49.23 7.45
C MET A 1 -31.73 -48.20 8.35
N THR A 2 -32.56 -47.31 7.87
CA THR A 2 -33.87 -46.92 8.33
C THR A 2 -34.29 -45.70 7.48
N THR A 3 -35.19 -45.99 6.59
CA THR A 3 -35.95 -45.06 5.71
C THR A 3 -37.01 -44.35 6.54
N TYR A 4 -37.23 -43.05 6.27
CA TYR A 4 -38.52 -42.39 6.58
C TYR A 4 -38.99 -41.64 5.33
N VAL A 5 -40.22 -42.06 4.87
CA VAL A 5 -41.02 -41.46 3.83
C VAL A 5 -42.01 -40.54 4.54
N GLY A 6 -42.20 -39.32 4.04
CA GLY A 6 -43.19 -38.37 4.54
C GLY A 6 -43.80 -37.62 3.36
N GLU A 7 -45.12 -37.71 3.26
CA GLU A 7 -46.03 -37.44 2.16
C GLU A 7 -46.09 -35.96 1.70
N LYS A 8 -46.46 -35.86 0.41
CA LYS A 8 -46.91 -34.65 -0.29
C LYS A 8 -48.30 -34.21 0.21
N GLN A 9 -48.47 -32.97 0.61
CA GLN A 9 -49.77 -32.29 0.50
C GLN A 9 -49.66 -31.18 -0.55
N LYS A 10 -50.43 -31.36 -1.63
CA LYS A 10 -50.78 -30.31 -2.58
C LYS A 10 -51.87 -29.42 -1.96
N SER A 11 -51.68 -28.12 -2.02
CA SER A 11 -52.78 -27.16 -1.97
C SER A 11 -52.62 -26.21 -3.15
N GLU A 12 -53.60 -26.34 -4.06
CA GLU A 12 -53.85 -25.42 -5.18
C GLU A 12 -54.29 -24.06 -4.62
N LEU A 13 -53.65 -22.98 -5.03
CA LEU A 13 -54.22 -21.64 -5.00
C LEU A 13 -53.92 -20.91 -6.29
N SER A 14 -54.95 -20.39 -6.90
CA SER A 14 -55.07 -19.72 -8.18
C SER A 14 -54.16 -18.51 -8.38
N PRO A 15 -53.83 -18.13 -9.63
CA PRO A 15 -52.99 -16.99 -9.93
C PRO A 15 -53.84 -15.70 -9.91
N ASN A 16 -53.56 -14.85 -8.93
CA ASN A 16 -54.00 -13.44 -8.98
C ASN A 16 -52.82 -12.59 -9.42
N SER A 17 -53.07 -11.95 -10.56
CA SER A 17 -52.23 -10.94 -11.19
C SER A 17 -51.92 -9.75 -10.25
N LEU A 18 -50.64 -9.62 -9.88
CA LEU A 18 -50.10 -8.34 -9.38
C LEU A 18 -48.90 -8.01 -10.25
N SER A 19 -49.06 -7.00 -11.09
CA SER A 19 -47.98 -6.35 -11.81
C SER A 19 -46.92 -5.81 -10.84
N PRO A 20 -45.64 -5.97 -11.11
CA PRO A 20 -44.62 -5.32 -10.31
C PRO A 20 -44.71 -3.81 -10.54
N LYS A 21 -44.94 -3.09 -9.46
CA LYS A 21 -44.71 -1.64 -9.39
C LYS A 21 -43.22 -1.44 -9.71
N GLN A 22 -42.93 -0.70 -10.77
CA GLN A 22 -41.65 -0.10 -11.00
C GLN A 22 -41.37 0.86 -9.83
N GLU A 23 -40.50 0.47 -8.90
CA GLU A 23 -39.82 1.41 -8.03
C GLU A 23 -38.82 2.18 -8.90
N GLU A 24 -39.16 3.45 -9.14
CA GLU A 24 -38.24 4.42 -9.70
C GLU A 24 -37.05 4.55 -8.74
N PHE A 25 -35.90 3.97 -9.13
CA PHE A 25 -34.63 4.36 -8.58
C PHE A 25 -34.34 5.79 -9.06
N GLU A 26 -34.50 6.78 -8.21
CA GLU A 26 -33.97 8.12 -8.43
C GLU A 26 -32.45 7.98 -8.59
N GLU A 27 -32.02 8.14 -9.82
CA GLU A 27 -30.63 8.31 -10.21
C GLU A 27 -30.09 9.57 -9.51
N PHE A 28 -29.24 9.41 -8.49
CA PHE A 28 -28.45 10.50 -7.94
C PHE A 28 -27.44 10.98 -9.00
N GLY A 29 -27.97 11.58 -10.05
CA GLY A 29 -27.24 12.27 -11.08
C GLY A 29 -26.82 13.65 -10.59
N THR A 30 -25.72 13.75 -9.87
CA THR A 30 -25.01 15.02 -9.71
C THR A 30 -24.47 15.45 -11.07
N THR A 31 -25.26 16.26 -11.75
CA THR A 31 -24.84 16.94 -12.98
C THR A 31 -23.72 17.93 -12.62
N TYR A 32 -22.47 17.50 -12.73
CA TYR A 32 -21.36 18.43 -12.75
C TYR A 32 -21.45 19.30 -13.99
N LYS A 33 -22.08 20.48 -13.86
CA LYS A 33 -21.96 21.52 -14.86
C LYS A 33 -20.48 21.89 -14.98
N LYS A 34 -19.83 21.46 -16.06
CA LYS A 34 -18.55 21.99 -16.48
C LYS A 34 -18.73 23.49 -16.71
N GLN A 35 -18.40 24.31 -15.71
CA GLN A 35 -18.18 25.73 -15.94
C GLN A 35 -17.00 25.83 -16.89
N LYS A 36 -17.28 26.18 -18.15
CA LYS A 36 -16.26 26.70 -19.08
C LYS A 36 -15.82 28.04 -18.55
N THR A 37 -14.83 28.06 -17.68
CA THR A 37 -14.06 29.29 -17.44
C THR A 37 -13.18 29.51 -18.65
N ASN A 38 -13.59 30.42 -19.52
CA ASN A 38 -12.73 31.02 -20.55
C ASN A 38 -11.70 31.91 -19.83
N THR A 39 -10.72 31.33 -19.19
CA THR A 39 -9.48 32.03 -18.86
C THR A 39 -8.43 31.57 -19.85
N LYS A 40 -8.19 32.43 -20.89
CA LYS A 40 -6.91 32.41 -21.59
C LYS A 40 -5.85 32.85 -20.61
N SER A 41 -5.33 31.89 -19.80
CA SER A 41 -4.06 32.06 -19.12
C SER A 41 -3.03 31.28 -19.93
N THR A 42 -2.16 31.99 -20.58
CA THR A 42 -0.88 31.51 -21.09
C THR A 42 0.05 31.26 -19.90
N ASP A 43 -0.34 30.34 -19.02
CA ASP A 43 0.51 29.93 -17.91
C ASP A 43 1.30 28.69 -18.35
N HIS A 44 2.52 28.94 -18.82
CA HIS A 44 3.53 27.92 -19.12
C HIS A 44 4.05 27.18 -17.87
N ASN A 45 3.41 27.35 -16.70
CA ASN A 45 3.75 26.70 -15.42
C ASN A 45 2.65 25.77 -14.91
N ALA A 46 2.05 24.95 -15.76
CA ALA A 46 1.24 23.84 -15.25
C ALA A 46 2.11 22.90 -14.40
N LEU A 47 1.75 22.71 -13.13
CA LEU A 47 2.46 21.77 -12.24
C LEU A 47 2.45 20.38 -12.87
N LYS A 48 3.65 19.77 -12.96
CA LYS A 48 3.84 18.44 -13.51
C LYS A 48 3.68 17.36 -12.42
N THR A 49 3.60 16.11 -12.82
CA THR A 49 3.75 14.96 -11.91
C THR A 49 5.19 14.91 -11.40
N GLY A 50 5.36 14.81 -10.09
CA GLY A 50 6.66 14.56 -9.49
C GLY A 50 7.03 13.07 -9.49
N TYR A 51 8.31 12.73 -9.51
CA TYR A 51 8.78 11.38 -9.24
C TYR A 51 10.02 11.39 -8.38
N CYS A 52 10.17 10.37 -7.53
CA CYS A 52 11.40 10.11 -6.82
C CYS A 52 11.89 8.68 -7.06
N TYR A 53 13.21 8.53 -7.21
CA TYR A 53 13.89 7.28 -7.44
C TYR A 53 15.36 7.42 -7.04
N ASP A 54 15.89 6.45 -6.28
CA ASP A 54 17.32 6.32 -6.01
C ASP A 54 17.76 4.87 -6.20
N VAL A 55 18.76 4.68 -7.07
CA VAL A 55 19.30 3.36 -7.37
C VAL A 55 19.92 2.67 -6.16
N LYS A 56 20.35 3.43 -5.14
CA LYS A 56 20.95 2.91 -3.90
C LYS A 56 19.99 2.00 -3.13
N MET A 57 18.68 2.19 -3.26
CA MET A 57 17.69 1.30 -2.66
C MET A 57 17.80 -0.14 -3.19
N ARG A 58 18.50 -0.39 -4.32
CA ARG A 58 18.80 -1.72 -4.83
C ARG A 58 19.87 -2.45 -4.01
N TYR A 59 20.63 -1.74 -3.18
CA TYR A 59 21.67 -2.37 -2.35
C TYR A 59 21.09 -3.23 -1.22
N HIS A 60 19.84 -3.04 -0.85
CA HIS A 60 19.08 -4.03 -0.09
C HIS A 60 18.86 -5.25 -0.98
N SER A 61 19.63 -6.32 -0.75
CA SER A 61 19.59 -7.56 -1.55
C SER A 61 20.00 -8.73 -0.69
N LYS A 62 19.65 -9.95 -1.12
CA LYS A 62 20.11 -11.16 -0.43
C LYS A 62 21.64 -11.22 -0.36
N ILE A 63 22.16 -11.68 0.77
CA ILE A 63 23.56 -12.05 0.89
C ILE A 63 23.82 -13.23 -0.04
N TYR A 64 24.90 -13.19 -0.81
CA TYR A 64 25.30 -14.17 -1.83
C TYR A 64 24.49 -14.15 -3.12
N GLN A 65 23.63 -13.17 -3.34
CA GLN A 65 23.03 -12.99 -4.64
C GLN A 65 24.05 -12.34 -5.57
N SER A 66 24.45 -13.04 -6.62
CA SER A 66 25.21 -12.44 -7.71
C SER A 66 24.32 -11.46 -8.46
N TYR A 67 24.84 -10.29 -8.80
CA TYR A 67 24.15 -9.34 -9.68
C TYR A 67 23.77 -9.95 -11.04
N TYR A 68 24.47 -11.02 -11.43
CA TYR A 68 24.32 -11.74 -12.69
C TYR A 68 23.53 -13.04 -12.58
N GLU A 69 23.13 -13.48 -11.38
CA GLU A 69 22.31 -14.68 -11.24
C GLU A 69 20.88 -14.39 -11.73
N TYR A 70 20.47 -15.19 -12.69
CA TYR A 70 19.23 -15.01 -13.45
C TYR A 70 17.95 -15.30 -12.62
N ILE A 71 18.09 -15.99 -11.50
CA ILE A 71 16.98 -16.41 -10.67
C ILE A 71 17.24 -16.02 -9.22
N ASP A 72 16.59 -14.95 -8.75
CA ASP A 72 16.42 -14.76 -7.32
C ASP A 72 15.22 -15.58 -6.87
N PRO A 73 15.38 -16.57 -5.99
CA PRO A 73 14.27 -17.34 -5.46
C PRO A 73 13.38 -16.52 -4.51
N HIS A 74 13.78 -15.30 -4.14
CA HIS A 74 12.98 -14.42 -3.28
C HIS A 74 12.14 -13.48 -4.12
N PRO A 75 10.81 -13.39 -3.87
CA PRO A 75 9.90 -12.56 -4.67
C PRO A 75 10.17 -11.05 -4.54
N GLU A 76 10.75 -10.58 -3.43
CA GLU A 76 11.22 -9.20 -3.32
C GLU A 76 12.55 -9.05 -4.06
N ASP A 77 12.53 -8.39 -5.22
CA ASP A 77 13.63 -8.29 -6.17
C ASP A 77 14.15 -6.84 -6.28
N PRO A 78 15.44 -6.60 -6.03
CA PRO A 78 16.06 -5.28 -6.20
C PRO A 78 15.89 -4.66 -7.59
N ARG A 79 15.64 -5.47 -8.62
CA ARG A 79 15.43 -5.00 -9.99
C ARG A 79 14.07 -4.32 -10.20
N ARG A 80 13.08 -4.56 -9.32
CA ARG A 80 11.72 -4.02 -9.45
C ARG A 80 11.73 -2.52 -9.71
N ILE A 81 12.39 -1.74 -8.85
CA ILE A 81 12.40 -0.27 -8.99
C ILE A 81 13.13 0.22 -10.24
N SER A 82 14.20 -0.46 -10.66
CA SER A 82 14.89 -0.09 -11.90
C SER A 82 14.09 -0.44 -13.14
N LYS A 83 13.34 -1.55 -13.14
CA LYS A 83 12.43 -1.90 -14.24
C LYS A 83 11.30 -0.87 -14.37
N ILE A 84 10.67 -0.46 -13.25
CA ILE A 84 9.65 0.59 -13.25
C ILE A 84 10.24 1.90 -13.79
N TYR A 85 11.36 2.35 -13.25
CA TYR A 85 12.01 3.59 -13.69
C TYR A 85 12.37 3.55 -15.18
N ASN A 86 12.97 2.44 -15.65
CA ASN A 86 13.34 2.30 -17.05
C ASN A 86 12.10 2.29 -17.97
N LYS A 87 10.99 1.66 -17.54
CA LYS A 87 9.75 1.66 -18.33
C LYS A 87 9.17 3.07 -18.48
N ILE A 88 9.19 3.88 -17.43
CA ILE A 88 8.81 5.29 -17.49
C ILE A 88 9.72 6.07 -18.45
N LYS A 89 11.03 5.82 -18.39
CA LYS A 89 12.04 6.46 -19.26
C LYS A 89 11.87 6.05 -20.72
N GLU A 90 11.70 4.77 -21.01
CA GLU A 90 11.50 4.20 -22.35
C GLU A 90 10.24 4.75 -23.06
N ASN A 91 9.22 5.10 -22.28
CA ASN A 91 8.00 5.72 -22.80
C ASN A 91 8.07 7.26 -22.79
N ASP A 92 9.25 7.85 -22.64
CA ASP A 92 9.47 9.30 -22.66
C ASP A 92 8.71 10.11 -21.59
N LEU A 93 8.12 9.45 -20.59
CA LEU A 93 7.30 10.12 -19.58
C LEU A 93 8.10 11.04 -18.66
N LEU A 94 9.41 10.77 -18.46
CA LEU A 94 10.27 11.60 -17.60
C LEU A 94 10.39 13.05 -18.06
N LYS A 95 10.22 13.34 -19.33
CA LYS A 95 10.26 14.72 -19.87
C LYS A 95 9.11 15.60 -19.36
N ASP A 96 7.99 14.95 -19.01
CA ASP A 96 6.79 15.61 -18.48
C ASP A 96 6.66 15.49 -16.97
N MET A 97 7.70 14.97 -16.30
CA MET A 97 7.76 14.80 -14.86
C MET A 97 8.84 15.67 -14.22
N THR A 98 8.64 16.03 -12.97
CA THR A 98 9.62 16.75 -12.15
C THR A 98 10.31 15.77 -11.20
N LYS A 99 11.63 15.70 -11.26
CA LYS A 99 12.41 14.89 -10.32
C LYS A 99 12.35 15.50 -8.92
N ILE A 100 12.05 14.67 -7.92
CA ILE A 100 12.07 15.01 -6.50
C ILE A 100 13.31 14.37 -5.89
N ASP A 101 14.15 15.16 -5.23
CA ASP A 101 15.33 14.65 -4.55
C ASP A 101 14.94 13.88 -3.29
N ILE A 102 15.56 12.73 -3.09
CA ILE A 102 15.35 11.85 -1.94
C ILE A 102 16.42 12.13 -0.89
N ARG A 103 16.02 12.15 0.37
CA ARG A 103 16.91 12.05 1.53
C ARG A 103 16.56 10.80 2.36
N PRO A 104 17.47 10.27 3.18
CA PRO A 104 17.09 9.30 4.20
C PRO A 104 16.10 9.92 5.21
N ALA A 105 15.11 9.15 5.66
CA ALA A 105 14.30 9.53 6.81
C ALA A 105 15.17 9.65 8.06
N THR A 106 14.86 10.58 8.96
CA THR A 106 15.55 10.68 10.25
C THR A 106 15.08 9.60 11.22
N ASN A 107 15.83 9.35 12.26
CA ASN A 107 15.43 8.39 13.29
C ASN A 107 14.16 8.88 14.02
N GLU A 108 14.03 10.18 14.23
CA GLU A 108 12.85 10.81 14.85
C GLU A 108 11.59 10.60 13.99
N GLU A 109 11.71 10.75 12.66
CA GLU A 109 10.60 10.50 11.74
C GLU A 109 10.14 9.03 11.79
N ILE A 110 11.08 8.10 11.85
CA ILE A 110 10.79 6.66 11.95
C ILE A 110 10.17 6.32 13.30
N SER A 111 10.69 6.88 14.40
CA SER A 111 10.20 6.63 15.78
C SER A 111 8.80 7.19 16.05
N LYS A 112 8.23 7.99 15.13
CA LYS A 112 6.83 8.42 15.22
C LYS A 112 5.83 7.28 14.92
N ILE A 113 6.29 6.25 14.23
CA ILE A 113 5.48 5.07 13.84
C ILE A 113 6.02 3.80 14.49
N HIS A 114 7.34 3.67 14.58
CA HIS A 114 7.99 2.45 15.05
C HIS A 114 8.61 2.61 16.42
N THR A 115 8.66 1.52 17.17
CA THR A 115 9.34 1.51 18.48
C THR A 115 10.84 1.70 18.35
N ASN A 116 11.44 2.21 19.42
CA ASN A 116 12.90 2.38 19.47
C ASN A 116 13.64 1.04 19.39
N GLU A 117 13.02 -0.05 19.87
CA GLU A 117 13.55 -1.42 19.78
C GLU A 117 13.67 -1.86 18.34
N LEU A 118 12.61 -1.68 17.52
CA LEU A 118 12.67 -1.99 16.11
C LEU A 118 13.73 -1.14 15.40
N LEU A 119 13.71 0.18 15.61
CA LEU A 119 14.69 1.09 15.00
C LEU A 119 16.13 0.67 15.35
N THR A 120 16.43 0.39 16.60
CA THR A 120 17.74 -0.04 17.06
C THR A 120 18.12 -1.39 16.45
N THR A 121 17.18 -2.32 16.37
CA THR A 121 17.39 -3.64 15.74
C THR A 121 17.77 -3.50 14.28
N ILE A 122 17.02 -2.73 13.50
CA ILE A 122 17.31 -2.53 12.08
C ILE A 122 18.60 -1.72 11.86
N MET A 123 18.87 -0.73 12.70
CA MET A 123 20.12 0.04 12.69
C MET A 123 21.34 -0.87 12.93
N SER A 124 21.24 -1.82 13.86
CA SER A 124 22.34 -2.75 14.20
C SER A 124 22.73 -3.70 13.06
N LEU A 125 21.96 -3.75 11.97
CA LEU A 125 22.32 -4.57 10.79
C LEU A 125 23.64 -4.15 10.16
N GLU A 126 24.00 -2.87 10.26
CA GLU A 126 25.25 -2.31 9.71
C GLU A 126 26.52 -2.88 10.38
N ASP A 127 26.40 -3.36 11.63
CA ASP A 127 27.51 -3.89 12.42
C ASP A 127 27.57 -5.44 12.42
N LYS A 128 26.64 -6.12 11.73
CA LYS A 128 26.54 -7.58 11.75
C LYS A 128 27.41 -8.24 10.68
N ASN A 129 28.02 -9.36 11.06
CA ASN A 129 28.71 -10.19 10.08
C ASN A 129 27.73 -11.02 9.22
N PRO A 130 28.17 -11.59 8.07
CA PRO A 130 27.28 -12.33 7.17
C PRO A 130 26.55 -13.51 7.81
N LYS A 131 27.15 -14.20 8.78
CA LYS A 131 26.50 -15.31 9.50
C LYS A 131 25.34 -14.82 10.33
N GLN A 132 25.53 -13.74 11.08
CA GLN A 132 24.48 -13.12 11.91
C GLN A 132 23.32 -12.60 11.04
N LEU A 133 23.62 -11.96 9.91
CA LEU A 133 22.59 -11.50 8.96
C LEU A 133 21.78 -12.66 8.39
N LYS A 134 22.43 -13.77 8.03
CA LYS A 134 21.78 -14.99 7.57
C LYS A 134 20.89 -15.61 8.65
N GLU A 135 21.35 -15.65 9.89
CA GLU A 135 20.57 -16.16 11.03
C GLU A 135 19.31 -15.30 11.28
N LEU A 136 19.44 -13.97 11.20
CA LEU A 136 18.30 -13.06 11.30
C LEU A 136 17.31 -13.25 10.14
N THR A 137 17.80 -13.34 8.92
CA THR A 137 16.98 -13.62 7.73
C THR A 137 16.17 -14.91 7.91
N ASN A 138 16.80 -15.97 8.37
CA ASN A 138 16.13 -17.26 8.56
C ASN A 138 15.08 -17.27 9.69
N LYS A 139 15.17 -16.34 10.63
CA LYS A 139 14.21 -16.21 11.76
C LYS A 139 13.10 -15.20 11.48
N SER A 140 13.24 -14.42 10.41
CA SER A 140 12.29 -13.36 10.07
C SER A 140 11.22 -13.85 9.11
N ASP A 141 10.06 -13.20 9.17
CA ASP A 141 8.92 -13.51 8.33
C ASP A 141 9.10 -12.89 6.94
N SER A 142 9.54 -13.72 5.99
CA SER A 142 9.66 -13.33 4.57
C SER A 142 10.52 -12.08 4.33
N ILE A 143 11.60 -11.90 5.11
CA ILE A 143 12.53 -10.77 4.96
C ILE A 143 13.95 -11.30 4.87
N TYR A 144 14.78 -10.66 4.07
CA TYR A 144 16.23 -10.82 4.11
C TYR A 144 16.91 -9.54 4.58
N PHE A 145 18.11 -9.67 5.12
CA PHE A 145 18.91 -8.56 5.62
C PHE A 145 20.32 -8.59 5.04
N ASN A 146 20.86 -7.41 4.81
CA ASN A 146 22.27 -7.18 4.53
C ASN A 146 22.72 -5.85 5.18
N LEU A 147 23.99 -5.48 5.00
CA LEU A 147 24.58 -4.26 5.61
C LEU A 147 23.95 -2.96 5.08
N GLU A 148 23.33 -2.98 3.91
CA GLU A 148 22.72 -1.82 3.28
C GLU A 148 21.19 -1.75 3.53
N SER A 149 20.61 -2.73 4.23
CA SER A 149 19.17 -2.80 4.47
C SER A 149 18.63 -1.58 5.21
N PHE A 150 19.31 -1.15 6.28
CA PHE A 150 18.92 0.03 7.06
C PHE A 150 18.95 1.30 6.22
N LYS A 151 20.06 1.54 5.49
CA LYS A 151 20.17 2.73 4.61
C LYS A 151 19.11 2.75 3.53
N SER A 152 18.86 1.60 2.89
CA SER A 152 17.83 1.47 1.85
C SER A 152 16.44 1.73 2.40
N ALA A 153 16.11 1.21 3.59
CA ALA A 153 14.83 1.43 4.25
C ALA A 153 14.63 2.91 4.63
N LYS A 154 15.67 3.58 5.12
CA LYS A 154 15.64 5.04 5.38
C LYS A 154 15.42 5.85 4.11
N LEU A 155 16.05 5.46 2.99
CA LEU A 155 15.82 6.11 1.70
C LEU A 155 14.40 5.90 1.20
N ALA A 156 13.83 4.71 1.40
CA ALA A 156 12.45 4.42 1.01
C ALA A 156 11.45 5.30 1.79
N ALA A 157 11.57 5.33 3.11
CA ALA A 157 10.73 6.17 3.98
C ALA A 157 10.92 7.67 3.67
N GLY A 158 12.16 8.13 3.53
CA GLY A 158 12.46 9.52 3.15
C GLY A 158 11.94 9.88 1.76
N GLY A 159 11.99 8.96 0.81
CA GLY A 159 11.41 9.13 -0.53
C GLY A 159 9.89 9.31 -0.48
N ALA A 160 9.18 8.54 0.36
CA ALA A 160 7.75 8.71 0.58
C ALA A 160 7.43 10.08 1.19
N ILE A 161 8.19 10.52 2.20
CA ILE A 161 8.05 11.85 2.81
C ILE A 161 8.23 12.95 1.76
N GLU A 162 9.34 12.94 1.02
CA GLU A 162 9.65 14.01 0.06
C GLU A 162 8.66 14.05 -1.11
N ALA A 163 8.13 12.88 -1.54
CA ALA A 163 7.07 12.81 -2.53
C ALA A 163 5.78 13.51 -2.05
N CYS A 164 5.34 13.26 -0.81
CA CYS A 164 4.17 13.94 -0.23
C CYS A 164 4.42 15.44 -0.03
N LYS A 165 5.59 15.83 0.49
CA LYS A 165 5.98 17.23 0.68
C LYS A 165 5.95 18.03 -0.61
N ALA A 166 6.48 17.45 -1.71
CA ALA A 166 6.51 18.12 -3.01
C ALA A 166 5.11 18.53 -3.49
N VAL A 167 4.09 17.70 -3.23
CA VAL A 167 2.69 18.02 -3.55
C VAL A 167 2.16 19.13 -2.64
N ILE A 168 2.33 19.00 -1.32
CA ILE A 168 1.81 19.95 -0.34
C ILE A 168 2.46 21.34 -0.47
N GLU A 169 3.72 21.39 -0.90
CA GLU A 169 4.47 22.60 -1.17
C GLU A 169 4.22 23.18 -2.57
N ASN A 170 3.31 22.59 -3.35
CA ASN A 170 2.97 22.98 -4.73
C ASN A 170 4.17 22.94 -5.71
N LYS A 171 5.13 22.02 -5.49
CA LYS A 171 6.23 21.77 -6.43
C LYS A 171 5.81 20.86 -7.59
N CYS A 172 4.79 20.05 -7.37
CA CYS A 172 4.16 19.18 -8.37
C CYS A 172 2.67 19.02 -8.06
N LEU A 173 1.89 18.60 -9.06
CA LEU A 173 0.44 18.37 -8.93
C LEU A 173 0.15 17.09 -8.13
N ASN A 174 0.90 16.05 -8.42
CA ASN A 174 0.91 14.75 -7.76
C ASN A 174 2.33 14.17 -7.84
N SER A 175 2.59 13.06 -7.17
CA SER A 175 3.92 12.47 -7.16
C SER A 175 3.89 10.95 -7.16
N PHE A 176 4.94 10.34 -7.70
CA PHE A 176 5.16 8.92 -7.76
C PHE A 176 6.48 8.53 -7.07
N ALA A 177 6.40 7.81 -5.96
CA ALA A 177 7.56 7.32 -5.22
C ALA A 177 7.92 5.89 -5.68
N ILE A 178 9.02 5.76 -6.44
CA ILE A 178 9.56 4.47 -6.88
C ILE A 178 10.57 4.02 -5.83
N ILE A 179 10.08 3.38 -4.78
CA ILE A 179 10.84 3.06 -3.58
C ILE A 179 10.83 1.58 -3.24
N ARG A 180 11.85 1.13 -2.50
CA ARG A 180 12.01 -0.17 -1.84
C ARG A 180 13.06 -0.10 -0.71
N PRO A 181 13.00 -1.00 0.29
CA PRO A 181 12.01 -2.06 0.49
C PRO A 181 10.59 -1.51 0.63
N PRO A 182 9.54 -2.37 0.46
CA PRO A 182 8.15 -1.99 0.70
C PRO A 182 7.90 -1.72 2.18
N GLY A 183 6.67 -1.31 2.56
CA GLY A 183 6.44 -0.82 3.92
C GLY A 183 5.18 -1.30 4.61
N HIS A 184 4.12 -1.70 3.93
CA HIS A 184 2.80 -1.84 4.53
C HIS A 184 2.65 -3.00 5.54
N HIS A 185 3.56 -3.99 5.52
CA HIS A 185 3.59 -5.07 6.50
C HIS A 185 4.46 -4.78 7.73
N ALA A 186 5.29 -3.72 7.72
CA ALA A 186 6.10 -3.37 8.88
C ALA A 186 5.22 -2.85 10.02
N GLU A 187 5.03 -3.67 11.06
CA GLU A 187 4.28 -3.32 12.25
C GLU A 187 5.07 -2.33 13.13
N PRO A 188 4.45 -1.67 14.11
CA PRO A 188 5.17 -0.71 14.96
C PRO A 188 6.41 -1.28 15.64
N ASP A 189 6.43 -2.57 15.98
CA ASP A 189 7.47 -3.22 16.77
C ASP A 189 8.25 -4.32 16.03
N LYS A 190 7.82 -4.72 14.82
CA LYS A 190 8.52 -5.76 14.05
C LYS A 190 8.48 -5.56 12.55
N PRO A 191 9.55 -5.97 11.82
CA PRO A 191 9.54 -6.04 10.37
C PRO A 191 8.86 -7.34 9.92
N SER A 192 8.15 -7.33 8.80
CA SER A 192 7.55 -8.52 8.18
C SER A 192 7.24 -8.31 6.71
N GLY A 193 6.99 -9.38 5.95
CA GLY A 193 6.50 -9.32 4.58
C GLY A 193 7.30 -8.39 3.67
N PHE A 194 8.63 -8.56 3.61
CA PHE A 194 9.58 -7.74 2.85
C PHE A 194 9.79 -6.32 3.41
N CYS A 195 9.02 -5.88 4.42
CA CYS A 195 8.98 -4.50 4.91
C CYS A 195 9.82 -4.33 6.18
N LEU A 196 10.68 -3.30 6.18
CA LEU A 196 11.49 -2.94 7.35
C LEU A 196 10.84 -1.80 8.15
N PHE A 197 10.39 -0.74 7.46
CA PHE A 197 9.66 0.39 8.02
C PHE A 197 8.41 0.69 7.20
N SER A 198 7.33 1.15 7.84
CA SER A 198 6.09 1.50 7.16
C SER A 198 6.19 2.86 6.45
N ASN A 199 6.67 2.85 5.20
CA ASN A 199 6.98 4.06 4.44
C ASN A 199 5.79 5.03 4.34
N ALA A 200 4.60 4.50 4.02
CA ALA A 200 3.39 5.31 3.87
C ALA A 200 2.93 5.90 5.21
N ALA A 201 3.00 5.10 6.30
CA ALA A 201 2.63 5.57 7.62
C ALA A 201 3.58 6.66 8.14
N ILE A 202 4.90 6.49 7.94
CA ILE A 202 5.89 7.51 8.32
C ILE A 202 5.64 8.81 7.54
N ALA A 203 5.38 8.72 6.24
CA ALA A 203 5.08 9.89 5.43
C ALA A 203 3.78 10.58 5.88
N ALA A 204 2.71 9.82 6.12
CA ALA A 204 1.43 10.37 6.60
C ALA A 204 1.60 11.09 7.95
N ARG A 205 2.28 10.48 8.91
CA ARG A 205 2.55 11.09 10.21
C ARG A 205 3.39 12.35 10.07
N HIS A 206 4.44 12.30 9.24
CA HIS A 206 5.27 13.49 8.99
C HIS A 206 4.43 14.66 8.44
N ILE A 207 3.50 14.38 7.52
CA ILE A 207 2.65 15.43 6.93
C ILE A 207 1.68 16.00 7.94
N LEU A 208 1.02 15.17 8.75
CA LEU A 208 0.10 15.64 9.79
C LEU A 208 0.81 16.50 10.84
N ASP A 209 2.01 16.09 11.25
CA ASP A 209 2.79 16.79 12.29
C ASP A 209 3.37 18.13 11.78
N ASN A 210 3.84 18.20 10.53
CA ASN A 210 4.58 19.35 10.02
C ASN A 210 3.76 20.31 9.16
N TYR A 211 2.59 19.88 8.67
CA TYR A 211 1.71 20.70 7.83
C TYR A 211 0.27 20.81 8.37
N PRO A 212 0.06 21.00 9.71
CA PRO A 212 -1.27 20.94 10.31
C PRO A 212 -2.23 22.01 9.81
N ASN A 213 -1.71 23.11 9.25
CA ASN A 213 -2.53 24.18 8.66
C ASN A 213 -3.00 23.86 7.23
N LYS A 214 -2.36 22.90 6.54
CA LYS A 214 -2.69 22.50 5.17
C LYS A 214 -3.42 21.17 5.10
N VAL A 215 -3.05 20.23 5.95
CA VAL A 215 -3.57 18.87 5.95
C VAL A 215 -4.12 18.53 7.32
N LYS A 216 -5.41 18.19 7.39
CA LYS A 216 -6.10 17.80 8.63
C LYS A 216 -6.36 16.31 8.69
N LYS A 217 -6.59 15.69 7.52
CA LYS A 217 -6.90 14.27 7.39
C LYS A 217 -6.20 13.70 6.17
N ILE A 218 -5.84 12.43 6.25
CA ILE A 218 -5.18 11.69 5.18
C ILE A 218 -5.99 10.43 4.87
N LEU A 219 -6.13 10.12 3.60
CA LEU A 219 -6.57 8.81 3.13
C LEU A 219 -5.34 8.03 2.66
N ILE A 220 -5.17 6.82 3.18
CA ILE A 220 -4.24 5.82 2.64
C ILE A 220 -5.08 4.72 1.99
N LEU A 221 -5.00 4.61 0.67
CA LEU A 221 -5.62 3.52 -0.08
C LEU A 221 -4.55 2.48 -0.43
N ASP A 222 -4.67 1.31 0.14
CA ASP A 222 -3.80 0.18 -0.10
C ASP A 222 -4.52 -0.84 -0.99
N TRP A 223 -4.03 -1.02 -2.21
CA TRP A 223 -4.57 -1.98 -3.17
C TRP A 223 -3.62 -3.14 -3.44
N ASP A 224 -2.61 -3.31 -2.60
CA ASP A 224 -1.84 -4.55 -2.59
C ASP A 224 -2.77 -5.74 -2.31
N ILE A 225 -2.46 -6.91 -2.89
CA ILE A 225 -3.29 -8.10 -2.68
C ILE A 225 -3.27 -8.60 -1.24
N HIS A 226 -2.27 -8.20 -0.45
CA HIS A 226 -2.15 -8.52 0.96
C HIS A 226 -2.70 -7.39 1.82
N HIS A 227 -3.30 -7.74 2.97
CA HIS A 227 -3.64 -6.75 3.98
C HIS A 227 -2.38 -6.06 4.52
N GLY A 228 -2.33 -4.73 4.49
CA GLY A 228 -1.24 -3.94 5.04
C GLY A 228 -1.34 -3.79 6.56
N ASN A 229 -1.11 -4.88 7.29
CA ASN A 229 -1.25 -4.93 8.75
C ASN A 229 -0.42 -3.87 9.49
N GLY A 230 0.78 -3.56 9.00
CA GLY A 230 1.62 -2.53 9.60
C GLY A 230 1.03 -1.13 9.48
N THR A 231 0.47 -0.79 8.29
CA THR A 231 -0.21 0.50 8.09
C THR A 231 -1.49 0.59 8.92
N HIS A 232 -2.28 -0.50 8.98
CA HIS A 232 -3.48 -0.57 9.81
C HIS A 232 -3.16 -0.30 11.28
N LEU A 233 -2.22 -1.05 11.87
CA LEU A 233 -1.82 -0.90 13.27
C LEU A 233 -1.24 0.49 13.59
N ALA A 234 -0.58 1.13 12.63
CA ALA A 234 -0.03 2.47 12.82
C ALA A 234 -1.10 3.55 13.04
N PHE A 235 -2.34 3.30 12.59
CA PHE A 235 -3.42 4.29 12.62
C PHE A 235 -4.77 3.75 13.15
N GLU A 236 -4.80 2.55 13.74
CA GLU A 236 -6.06 1.94 14.19
C GLU A 236 -6.81 2.76 15.26
N ASP A 237 -6.13 3.70 15.93
CA ASP A 237 -6.68 4.59 16.95
C ASP A 237 -6.62 6.08 16.56
N ASP A 238 -6.24 6.42 15.32
CA ASP A 238 -6.09 7.81 14.85
C ASP A 238 -7.21 8.24 13.89
N PRO A 239 -8.13 9.13 14.32
CA PRO A 239 -9.24 9.60 13.50
C PRO A 239 -8.81 10.53 12.36
N ASN A 240 -7.53 10.90 12.26
CA ASN A 240 -7.02 11.78 11.21
C ASN A 240 -6.53 11.01 9.98
N VAL A 241 -6.45 9.66 10.06
CA VAL A 241 -6.04 8.82 8.95
C VAL A 241 -7.11 7.79 8.64
N LEU A 242 -7.75 7.91 7.48
CA LEU A 242 -8.60 6.86 6.94
C LEU A 242 -7.72 5.86 6.17
N TYR A 243 -7.61 4.64 6.68
CA TYR A 243 -6.95 3.53 6.02
C TYR A 243 -7.97 2.64 5.32
N ILE A 244 -7.82 2.48 4.01
CA ILE A 244 -8.64 1.56 3.20
C ILE A 244 -7.73 0.52 2.58
N SER A 245 -7.99 -0.77 2.84
CA SER A 245 -7.25 -1.88 2.27
C SER A 245 -8.16 -2.78 1.43
N LEU A 246 -7.78 -2.99 0.17
CA LEU A 246 -8.46 -3.92 -0.74
C LEU A 246 -7.57 -5.17 -0.86
N HIS A 247 -7.97 -6.30 -0.24
CA HIS A 247 -7.07 -7.43 -0.16
C HIS A 247 -7.79 -8.78 -0.15
N ARG A 248 -7.04 -9.81 -0.49
CA ARG A 248 -7.45 -11.20 -0.34
C ARG A 248 -7.35 -11.59 1.14
N PHE A 249 -8.40 -12.20 1.71
CA PHE A 249 -8.43 -12.49 3.15
C PHE A 249 -8.56 -13.98 3.49
N GLU A 250 -9.52 -14.69 2.92
CA GLU A 250 -9.76 -16.14 3.10
C GLU A 250 -9.83 -16.58 4.58
N LEU A 251 -10.56 -15.85 5.40
CA LEU A 251 -10.70 -16.14 6.85
C LEU A 251 -9.34 -16.28 7.54
N SER A 252 -8.44 -15.36 7.31
CA SER A 252 -7.06 -15.32 7.85
C SER A 252 -6.13 -16.45 7.35
N LYS A 253 -6.47 -17.14 6.24
CA LYS A 253 -5.60 -18.17 5.67
C LYS A 253 -4.59 -17.62 4.67
N PHE A 254 -4.86 -16.44 4.11
CA PHE A 254 -3.94 -15.74 3.23
C PHE A 254 -3.03 -14.81 4.03
N TYR A 255 -1.81 -14.57 3.55
CA TYR A 255 -0.86 -13.69 4.23
C TYR A 255 -1.45 -12.29 4.48
N PRO A 256 -1.20 -11.63 5.63
CA PRO A 256 -0.36 -12.00 6.77
C PRO A 256 -1.01 -12.98 7.76
N GLY A 257 -2.21 -13.48 7.51
CA GLY A 257 -2.83 -14.54 8.29
C GLY A 257 -3.40 -14.10 9.64
N THR A 258 -3.66 -12.80 9.83
CA THR A 258 -4.22 -12.22 11.06
C THR A 258 -5.68 -11.84 10.89
N LYS A 259 -6.45 -11.80 11.98
CA LYS A 259 -7.83 -11.30 11.98
C LYS A 259 -7.93 -9.81 11.70
N LEU A 260 -6.85 -9.06 11.81
CA LEU A 260 -6.82 -7.61 11.60
C LEU A 260 -7.30 -7.20 10.19
N GLY A 261 -7.17 -8.09 9.21
CA GLY A 261 -7.68 -7.89 7.84
C GLY A 261 -9.16 -8.22 7.64
N ASP A 262 -9.91 -8.61 8.67
CA ASP A 262 -11.34 -8.90 8.54
C ASP A 262 -12.18 -7.63 8.40
N ILE A 263 -13.35 -7.73 7.80
CA ILE A 263 -14.27 -6.60 7.54
C ILE A 263 -14.79 -5.95 8.84
N ASP A 264 -14.77 -6.68 9.95
CA ASP A 264 -15.20 -6.19 11.25
C ASP A 264 -14.12 -5.40 12.00
N GLN A 265 -12.89 -5.36 11.48
CA GLN A 265 -11.78 -4.61 12.06
C GLN A 265 -11.76 -3.18 11.55
N VAL A 266 -12.49 -2.31 12.21
CA VAL A 266 -12.79 -0.95 11.76
C VAL A 266 -11.97 0.14 12.45
N GLY A 267 -10.97 -0.22 13.22
CA GLY A 267 -10.18 0.66 14.08
C GLY A 267 -10.57 0.55 15.56
N LYS A 268 -9.94 1.35 16.40
CA LYS A 268 -10.12 1.34 17.86
C LYS A 268 -10.24 2.75 18.41
N ASN A 269 -10.85 2.89 19.59
CA ASN A 269 -10.94 4.15 20.32
C ASN A 269 -11.44 5.31 19.45
N GLU A 270 -10.68 6.41 19.35
CA GLU A 270 -11.01 7.55 18.49
C GLU A 270 -10.89 7.24 17.00
N GLY A 271 -10.14 6.20 16.63
CA GLY A 271 -9.97 5.71 15.27
C GLY A 271 -11.04 4.71 14.81
N GLU A 272 -12.05 4.40 15.64
CA GLU A 272 -13.15 3.52 15.22
C GLU A 272 -13.90 4.10 14.01
N GLY A 273 -14.05 3.30 12.95
CA GLY A 273 -14.62 3.72 11.67
C GLY A 273 -13.60 4.35 10.69
N PHE A 274 -12.33 4.46 11.08
CA PHE A 274 -11.27 4.99 10.21
C PHE A 274 -10.34 3.90 9.62
N SER A 275 -10.62 2.63 9.88
CA SER A 275 -10.05 1.49 9.16
C SER A 275 -11.14 0.78 8.37
N CYS A 276 -10.92 0.56 7.08
CA CYS A 276 -11.88 -0.06 6.18
C CYS A 276 -11.22 -1.19 5.40
N ASN A 277 -11.58 -2.43 5.72
CA ASN A 277 -11.10 -3.62 5.03
C ASN A 277 -12.11 -4.07 3.98
N ILE A 278 -11.72 -4.09 2.72
CA ILE A 278 -12.49 -4.60 1.59
C ILE A 278 -11.88 -5.94 1.19
N THR A 279 -12.50 -7.01 1.67
CA THR A 279 -11.96 -8.37 1.51
C THR A 279 -12.48 -9.04 0.24
N TRP A 280 -11.60 -9.71 -0.49
CA TRP A 280 -11.95 -10.46 -1.70
C TRP A 280 -11.79 -11.96 -1.48
N PRO A 281 -12.78 -12.76 -1.90
CA PRO A 281 -12.63 -14.21 -1.96
C PRO A 281 -11.76 -14.61 -3.18
N VAL A 282 -11.13 -15.78 -3.11
CA VAL A 282 -10.25 -16.32 -4.18
C VAL A 282 -10.91 -16.30 -5.56
N SER A 283 -12.19 -16.66 -5.62
CA SER A 283 -12.96 -16.72 -6.87
C SER A 283 -13.08 -15.37 -7.59
N CYS A 284 -13.11 -14.26 -6.85
CA CYS A 284 -13.12 -12.92 -7.44
C CYS A 284 -11.78 -12.55 -8.08
N LEU A 285 -10.67 -12.97 -7.48
CA LEU A 285 -9.34 -12.63 -7.97
C LEU A 285 -8.98 -13.41 -9.25
N LEU A 286 -9.42 -14.65 -9.37
CA LEU A 286 -9.26 -15.43 -10.62
C LEU A 286 -9.94 -14.73 -11.80
N TYR A 287 -11.12 -14.14 -11.58
CA TYR A 287 -11.86 -13.45 -12.64
C TYR A 287 -11.21 -12.11 -13.02
N THR A 288 -10.59 -11.41 -12.05
CA THR A 288 -9.94 -10.11 -12.32
C THR A 288 -8.53 -10.26 -12.88
N SER A 289 -7.80 -11.35 -12.55
CA SER A 289 -6.50 -11.63 -13.16
C SER A 289 -6.64 -12.05 -14.62
N ASP A 290 -7.65 -12.87 -14.97
CA ASP A 290 -7.96 -13.22 -16.35
C ASP A 290 -8.27 -11.96 -17.21
N ALA A 291 -9.01 -11.01 -16.63
CA ALA A 291 -9.30 -9.75 -17.35
C ALA A 291 -8.06 -8.86 -17.57
N ALA A 292 -7.02 -9.01 -16.75
CA ALA A 292 -5.75 -8.30 -16.95
C ALA A 292 -4.86 -8.98 -17.99
N ASP A 293 -4.92 -10.29 -18.09
CA ASP A 293 -4.17 -11.09 -19.08
C ASP A 293 -4.77 -10.98 -20.49
N GLU A 294 -6.09 -10.72 -20.61
CA GLU A 294 -6.76 -10.50 -21.91
C GLU A 294 -6.41 -9.16 -22.57
N LEU A 295 -5.78 -8.22 -21.87
CA LEU A 295 -5.33 -6.95 -22.43
C LEU A 295 -3.99 -7.03 -23.16
N ASP A 296 -3.30 -8.15 -23.09
CA ASP A 296 -2.03 -8.42 -23.80
C ASP A 296 -2.23 -9.20 -25.13
N GLY A 297 -3.45 -9.30 -25.59
CA GLY A 297 -3.83 -9.89 -26.87
C GLY A 297 -3.75 -8.92 -28.05
#